data_0572a8645d7b029570a8db1053b58832
#
_entry.id   0572a8645d7b029570a8db1053b58832
#
_cell.length_a   1.000
_cell.length_b   1.000
_cell.length_c   1.000
_cell.angle_alpha   90.00
_cell.angle_beta   90.00
_cell.angle_gamma   90.00
#
_symmetry.space_group_name_H-M   'P 1'
#
loop_
_entity.id
_entity.type
_entity.pdbx_description
1 polymer ?
#
loop_
_entity_poly.entity_id
_entity_poly.type
_entity_poly.pdbx_seq_one_letter_code
_entity_poly.pdbx_strand_id
1 'polypeptide(L)'
;IDRWYQSGDWAAAKAEILPSVAILVGLYLLSIAAITVHTQLMAYMTQGYLDKMRREMFDGMQNLPIKYFDTHKHGDIMSFYTNDIDTLRQLVSQSFPAFIQSGAIVLCVLAIMLYYSLWLTLVVLFGVVLMILVTKKIGGGSAKYFIRQQAAVAKTEGFVQEMMNGQKVVKVFCHEKKAQQDFDALNESLCHDSTHAHAYASILGPIIGNLGNVLYVLIALVGGVLLLSSVPSLSLSGKAFSIAIMVPFLNMAKQFTGNVNQLSQQINSIVMASAGASRIFSLVDEKPET
;
A
#
# COMPACT_ATOMS: atom_id res chain seq x y z
N ILE A 1 28.06 -17.01 21.71
CA ILE A 1 29.18 -16.06 21.61
C ILE A 1 29.85 -15.90 22.96
N ASP A 2 29.15 -15.63 24.07
CA ASP A 2 29.76 -15.42 25.40
C ASP A 2 30.63 -16.59 25.90
N ARG A 3 30.20 -17.84 25.64
CA ARG A 3 30.95 -19.04 26.01
C ARG A 3 32.33 -19.08 25.36
N TRP A 4 32.43 -18.74 24.08
CA TRP A 4 33.70 -18.79 23.34
C TRP A 4 34.57 -17.55 23.57
N TYR A 5 33.94 -16.40 23.84
CA TYR A 5 34.69 -15.19 24.21
C TYR A 5 35.41 -15.35 25.53
N GLN A 6 34.80 -16.09 26.49
CA GLN A 6 35.45 -16.39 27.78
C GLN A 6 36.51 -17.49 27.70
N SER A 7 36.35 -18.46 26.78
CA SER A 7 37.30 -19.58 26.64
C SER A 7 38.49 -19.25 25.76
N GLY A 8 38.44 -18.19 24.94
CA GLY A 8 39.54 -17.81 24.01
C GLY A 8 39.77 -18.83 22.88
N ASP A 9 38.99 -19.89 22.78
CA ASP A 9 39.13 -20.95 21.77
C ASP A 9 38.41 -20.57 20.47
N TRP A 10 39.17 -19.88 19.62
CA TRP A 10 38.69 -19.42 18.31
C TRP A 10 38.42 -20.57 17.33
N ALA A 11 39.11 -21.68 17.46
CA ALA A 11 38.94 -22.81 16.56
C ALA A 11 37.58 -23.52 16.80
N ALA A 12 37.19 -23.71 18.04
CA ALA A 12 35.88 -24.27 18.42
C ALA A 12 34.72 -23.33 18.04
N ALA A 13 34.88 -22.04 18.29
CA ALA A 13 33.91 -21.02 17.90
C ALA A 13 33.66 -21.01 16.36
N LYS A 14 34.74 -21.06 15.59
CA LYS A 14 34.68 -21.10 14.12
C LYS A 14 33.95 -22.34 13.58
N ALA A 15 34.19 -23.52 14.17
CA ALA A 15 33.58 -24.77 13.76
C ALA A 15 32.05 -24.78 13.98
N GLU A 16 31.53 -24.05 14.96
CA GLU A 16 30.09 -24.00 15.28
C GLU A 16 29.37 -22.84 14.58
N ILE A 17 30.06 -21.70 14.39
CA ILE A 17 29.50 -20.51 13.73
C ILE A 17 29.47 -20.69 12.20
N LEU A 18 30.50 -21.28 11.59
CA LEU A 18 30.64 -21.39 10.15
C LEU A 18 29.46 -22.12 9.46
N PRO A 19 28.97 -23.27 9.98
CA PRO A 19 27.80 -23.94 9.42
C PRO A 19 26.53 -23.07 9.51
N SER A 20 26.33 -22.38 10.62
CA SER A 20 25.19 -21.48 10.79
C SER A 20 25.21 -20.30 9.81
N VAL A 21 26.37 -19.71 9.59
CA VAL A 21 26.57 -18.65 8.59
C VAL A 21 26.39 -19.19 7.17
N ALA A 22 26.91 -20.39 6.87
CA ALA A 22 26.73 -21.02 5.56
C ALA A 22 25.25 -21.30 5.25
N ILE A 23 24.47 -21.78 6.23
CA ILE A 23 23.02 -21.96 6.11
C ILE A 23 22.34 -20.62 5.84
N LEU A 24 22.69 -19.55 6.58
CA LEU A 24 22.15 -18.22 6.37
C LEU A 24 22.44 -17.71 4.96
N VAL A 25 23.67 -17.81 4.49
CA VAL A 25 24.05 -17.41 3.13
C VAL A 25 23.27 -18.23 2.11
N GLY A 26 23.13 -19.54 2.29
CA GLY A 26 22.35 -20.42 1.42
C GLY A 26 20.87 -19.98 1.36
N LEU A 27 20.27 -19.65 2.50
CA LEU A 27 18.89 -19.14 2.56
C LEU A 27 18.74 -17.78 1.85
N TYR A 28 19.70 -16.88 1.99
CA TYR A 28 19.68 -15.61 1.26
C TYR A 28 19.81 -15.80 -0.25
N LEU A 29 20.69 -16.66 -0.72
CA LEU A 29 20.83 -16.97 -2.14
C LEU A 29 19.53 -17.59 -2.69
N LEU A 30 18.93 -18.53 -1.95
CA LEU A 30 17.63 -19.11 -2.29
C LEU A 30 16.53 -18.05 -2.35
N SER A 31 16.51 -17.13 -1.40
CA SER A 31 15.56 -16.01 -1.36
C SER A 31 15.71 -15.10 -2.58
N ILE A 32 16.95 -14.74 -2.96
CA ILE A 32 17.23 -13.92 -4.15
C ILE A 32 16.72 -14.64 -5.40
N ALA A 33 17.05 -15.94 -5.55
CA ALA A 33 16.58 -16.73 -6.67
C ALA A 33 15.04 -16.80 -6.74
N ALA A 34 14.40 -17.05 -5.60
CA ALA A 34 12.94 -17.12 -5.50
C ALA A 34 12.26 -15.79 -5.86
N ILE A 35 12.79 -14.65 -5.36
CA ILE A 35 12.26 -13.31 -5.68
C ILE A 35 12.43 -13.03 -7.18
N THR A 36 13.59 -13.37 -7.77
CA THR A 36 13.85 -13.16 -9.20
C THR A 36 12.88 -13.97 -10.05
N VAL A 37 12.72 -15.25 -9.75
CA VAL A 37 11.77 -16.13 -10.45
C VAL A 37 10.34 -15.63 -10.29
N HIS A 38 9.93 -15.27 -9.09
CA HIS A 38 8.61 -14.69 -8.81
C HIS A 38 8.36 -13.45 -9.67
N THR A 39 9.30 -12.49 -9.68
CA THR A 39 9.15 -11.23 -10.43
C THR A 39 9.03 -11.49 -11.94
N GLN A 40 9.85 -12.39 -12.50
CA GLN A 40 9.78 -12.73 -13.91
C GLN A 40 8.49 -13.44 -14.27
N LEU A 41 8.05 -14.42 -13.48
CA LEU A 41 6.79 -15.12 -13.69
C LEU A 41 5.60 -14.16 -13.62
N MET A 42 5.58 -13.27 -12.64
CA MET A 42 4.50 -12.27 -12.49
C MET A 42 4.47 -11.30 -13.67
N ALA A 43 5.64 -10.86 -14.19
CA ALA A 43 5.71 -10.02 -15.37
C ALA A 43 5.12 -10.74 -16.58
N TYR A 44 5.53 -11.99 -16.82
CA TYR A 44 5.03 -12.79 -17.95
C TYR A 44 3.52 -13.06 -17.84
N MET A 45 3.03 -13.50 -16.68
CA MET A 45 1.61 -13.76 -16.45
C MET A 45 0.77 -12.49 -16.60
N THR A 46 1.24 -11.36 -16.04
CA THR A 46 0.52 -10.08 -16.13
C THR A 46 0.41 -9.62 -17.57
N GLN A 47 1.50 -9.64 -18.34
CA GLN A 47 1.46 -9.21 -19.73
C GLN A 47 0.59 -10.13 -20.61
N GLY A 48 0.63 -11.44 -20.38
CA GLY A 48 -0.25 -12.40 -21.07
C GLY A 48 -1.72 -12.16 -20.76
N TYR A 49 -2.06 -11.90 -19.48
CA TYR A 49 -3.41 -11.55 -19.08
C TYR A 49 -3.90 -10.25 -19.74
N LEU A 50 -3.07 -9.20 -19.74
CA LEU A 50 -3.42 -7.92 -20.34
C LEU A 50 -3.54 -7.98 -21.88
N ASP A 51 -2.71 -8.78 -22.55
CA ASP A 51 -2.83 -9.01 -23.99
C ASP A 51 -4.20 -9.64 -24.32
N LYS A 52 -4.56 -10.70 -23.59
CA LYS A 52 -5.87 -11.33 -23.73
C LYS A 52 -7.01 -10.35 -23.49
N MET A 53 -6.95 -9.59 -22.40
CA MET A 53 -7.99 -8.61 -22.04
C MET A 53 -8.15 -7.51 -23.10
N ARG A 54 -7.04 -6.99 -23.64
CA ARG A 54 -7.09 -5.99 -24.72
C ARG A 54 -7.74 -6.54 -25.99
N ARG A 55 -7.47 -7.80 -26.34
CA ARG A 55 -8.13 -8.46 -27.48
C ARG A 55 -9.61 -8.62 -27.25
N GLU A 56 -10.02 -9.13 -26.08
CA GLU A 56 -11.44 -9.31 -25.75
C GLU A 56 -12.20 -7.96 -25.74
N MET A 57 -11.56 -6.91 -25.20
CA MET A 57 -12.15 -5.56 -25.24
C MET A 57 -12.26 -5.02 -26.67
N PHE A 58 -11.25 -5.25 -27.51
CA PHE A 58 -11.26 -4.78 -28.88
C PHE A 58 -12.31 -5.55 -29.73
N ASP A 59 -12.37 -6.85 -29.57
CA ASP A 59 -13.38 -7.69 -30.25
C ASP A 59 -14.80 -7.31 -29.77
N GLY A 60 -14.99 -7.11 -28.47
CA GLY A 60 -16.26 -6.63 -27.93
C GLY A 60 -16.66 -5.28 -28.53
N MET A 61 -15.74 -4.32 -28.56
CA MET A 61 -15.96 -2.98 -29.10
C MET A 61 -16.34 -3.02 -30.61
N GLN A 62 -15.73 -3.90 -31.39
CA GLN A 62 -16.03 -4.04 -32.84
C GLN A 62 -17.46 -4.56 -33.08
N ASN A 63 -18.03 -5.27 -32.14
CA ASN A 63 -19.37 -5.84 -32.23
C ASN A 63 -20.47 -4.93 -31.66
N LEU A 64 -20.11 -3.73 -31.15
CA LEU A 64 -21.07 -2.80 -30.58
C LEU A 64 -21.85 -2.04 -31.65
N PRO A 65 -23.15 -1.71 -31.41
CA PRO A 65 -23.96 -0.92 -32.31
C PRO A 65 -23.43 0.53 -32.43
N ILE A 66 -23.62 1.15 -33.60
CA ILE A 66 -23.20 2.54 -33.87
C ILE A 66 -23.77 3.49 -32.80
N LYS A 67 -24.98 3.24 -32.32
CA LYS A 67 -25.63 3.99 -31.24
C LYS A 67 -24.76 4.11 -29.99
N TYR A 68 -23.96 3.10 -29.66
CA TYR A 68 -23.07 3.14 -28.51
C TYR A 68 -22.02 4.25 -28.67
N PHE A 69 -21.43 4.37 -29.85
CA PHE A 69 -20.41 5.40 -30.14
C PHE A 69 -21.00 6.81 -30.23
N ASP A 70 -22.27 6.93 -30.60
CA ASP A 70 -22.97 8.23 -30.63
C ASP A 70 -23.34 8.72 -29.21
N THR A 71 -23.56 7.78 -28.28
CA THR A 71 -23.96 8.10 -26.90
C THR A 71 -22.80 8.19 -25.93
N HIS A 72 -21.64 7.65 -26.26
CA HIS A 72 -20.46 7.66 -25.40
C HIS A 72 -19.33 8.51 -25.98
N LYS A 73 -18.67 9.29 -25.16
CA LYS A 73 -17.54 10.13 -25.61
C LYS A 73 -16.35 9.23 -25.97
N HIS A 74 -15.70 9.50 -27.08
CA HIS A 74 -14.51 8.76 -27.52
C HIS A 74 -13.40 8.75 -26.44
N GLY A 75 -13.26 9.83 -25.66
CA GLY A 75 -12.31 9.88 -24.54
C GLY A 75 -12.62 8.89 -23.42
N ASP A 76 -13.90 8.64 -23.13
CA ASP A 76 -14.31 7.67 -22.11
C ASP A 76 -13.99 6.24 -22.58
N ILE A 77 -14.25 5.94 -23.87
CA ILE A 77 -13.90 4.64 -24.47
C ILE A 77 -12.37 4.46 -24.45
N MET A 78 -11.60 5.48 -24.78
CA MET A 78 -10.14 5.40 -24.76
C MET A 78 -9.59 5.20 -23.34
N SER A 79 -10.29 5.73 -22.33
CA SER A 79 -9.92 5.54 -20.91
C SER A 79 -9.92 4.07 -20.48
N PHE A 80 -10.76 3.21 -21.06
CA PHE A 80 -10.73 1.78 -20.78
C PHE A 80 -9.39 1.15 -21.22
N TYR A 81 -8.87 1.55 -22.39
CA TYR A 81 -7.61 1.03 -22.93
C TYR A 81 -6.35 1.62 -22.31
N THR A 82 -6.47 2.75 -21.60
CA THR A 82 -5.35 3.42 -20.95
C THR A 82 -5.40 3.25 -19.44
N ASN A 83 -6.29 3.97 -18.78
CA ASN A 83 -6.31 4.08 -17.31
C ASN A 83 -6.82 2.80 -16.64
N ASP A 84 -7.92 2.23 -17.15
CA ASP A 84 -8.53 1.06 -16.50
C ASP A 84 -7.69 -0.20 -16.70
N ILE A 85 -7.11 -0.39 -17.89
CA ILE A 85 -6.12 -1.46 -18.15
C ILE A 85 -4.88 -1.32 -17.27
N ASP A 86 -4.39 -0.10 -17.06
CA ASP A 86 -3.20 0.15 -16.23
C ASP A 86 -3.52 -0.13 -14.75
N THR A 87 -4.73 0.20 -14.31
CA THR A 87 -5.23 -0.13 -12.98
C THR A 87 -5.33 -1.65 -12.77
N LEU A 88 -5.81 -2.40 -13.77
CA LEU A 88 -5.81 -3.87 -13.74
C LEU A 88 -4.39 -4.44 -13.73
N ARG A 89 -3.47 -3.85 -14.50
CA ARG A 89 -2.07 -4.23 -14.47
C ARG A 89 -1.49 -4.12 -13.06
N GLN A 90 -1.73 -2.98 -12.41
CA GLN A 90 -1.25 -2.73 -11.04
C GLN A 90 -1.88 -3.70 -10.04
N LEU A 91 -3.17 -4.03 -10.20
CA LEU A 91 -3.84 -5.03 -9.36
C LEU A 91 -3.15 -6.39 -9.46
N VAL A 92 -2.99 -6.91 -10.67
CA VAL A 92 -2.48 -8.28 -10.90
C VAL A 92 -0.99 -8.38 -10.60
N SER A 93 -0.18 -7.37 -11.01
CA SER A 93 1.29 -7.44 -10.88
C SER A 93 1.80 -7.05 -9.50
N GLN A 94 1.08 -6.22 -8.75
CA GLN A 94 1.60 -5.64 -7.51
C GLN A 94 0.64 -5.85 -6.33
N SER A 95 -0.62 -5.41 -6.44
CA SER A 95 -1.50 -5.34 -5.28
C SER A 95 -1.90 -6.71 -4.76
N PHE A 96 -2.30 -7.62 -5.63
CA PHE A 96 -2.72 -8.97 -5.26
C PHE A 96 -1.57 -9.83 -4.69
N PRO A 97 -0.39 -9.89 -5.33
CA PRO A 97 0.77 -10.58 -4.76
C PRO A 97 1.24 -9.98 -3.44
N ALA A 98 1.29 -8.65 -3.33
CA ALA A 98 1.69 -7.98 -2.10
C ALA A 98 0.69 -8.21 -0.96
N PHE A 99 -0.60 -8.30 -1.27
CA PHE A 99 -1.64 -8.64 -0.30
C PHE A 99 -1.44 -10.05 0.27
N ILE A 100 -1.23 -11.04 -0.59
CA ILE A 100 -0.96 -12.43 -0.17
C ILE A 100 0.33 -12.51 0.64
N GLN A 101 1.41 -11.87 0.16
CA GLN A 101 2.70 -11.84 0.83
C GLN A 101 2.61 -11.22 2.22
N SER A 102 2.03 -10.03 2.33
CA SER A 102 1.88 -9.34 3.62
C SER A 102 0.97 -10.11 4.57
N GLY A 103 -0.11 -10.71 4.05
CA GLY A 103 -1.00 -11.57 4.83
C GLY A 103 -0.28 -12.79 5.39
N ALA A 104 0.50 -13.49 4.56
CA ALA A 104 1.29 -14.64 5.00
C ALA A 104 2.32 -14.24 6.07
N ILE A 105 3.04 -13.11 5.87
CA ILE A 105 4.01 -12.61 6.85
C ILE A 105 3.32 -12.26 8.17
N VAL A 106 2.18 -11.56 8.13
CA VAL A 106 1.41 -11.20 9.33
C VAL A 106 1.01 -12.46 10.12
N LEU A 107 0.48 -13.48 9.43
CA LEU A 107 0.09 -14.73 10.08
C LEU A 107 1.28 -15.50 10.67
N CYS A 108 2.38 -15.62 9.91
CA CYS A 108 3.59 -16.30 10.38
C CYS A 108 4.22 -15.58 11.57
N VAL A 109 4.39 -14.26 11.49
CA VAL A 109 4.99 -13.48 12.57
C VAL A 109 4.10 -13.51 13.80
N LEU A 110 2.77 -13.40 13.66
CA LEU A 110 1.83 -13.52 14.77
C LEU A 110 1.93 -14.89 15.46
N ALA A 111 1.98 -15.99 14.70
CA ALA A 111 2.14 -17.32 15.23
C ALA A 111 3.45 -17.47 16.02
N ILE A 112 4.56 -16.94 15.51
CA ILE A 112 5.86 -16.96 16.20
C ILE A 112 5.81 -16.08 17.46
N MET A 113 5.19 -14.91 17.41
CA MET A 113 5.05 -14.03 18.57
C MET A 113 4.22 -14.68 19.69
N LEU A 114 3.09 -15.34 19.36
CA LEU A 114 2.29 -16.11 20.31
C LEU A 114 3.06 -17.28 20.92
N TYR A 115 3.91 -17.93 20.11
CA TYR A 115 4.76 -19.02 20.60
C TYR A 115 5.77 -18.55 21.66
N TYR A 116 6.36 -17.37 21.49
CA TYR A 116 7.39 -16.84 22.41
C TYR A 116 6.83 -16.13 23.63
N SER A 117 5.79 -15.30 23.50
CA SER A 117 5.20 -14.57 24.62
C SER A 117 3.79 -14.06 24.33
N LEU A 118 2.82 -14.56 25.06
CA LEU A 118 1.43 -14.11 24.95
C LEU A 118 1.27 -12.66 25.43
N TRP A 119 1.92 -12.28 26.53
CA TRP A 119 1.82 -10.94 27.10
C TRP A 119 2.32 -9.84 26.15
N LEU A 120 3.51 -10.04 25.58
CA LEU A 120 4.06 -9.07 24.63
C LEU A 120 3.25 -9.03 23.33
N THR A 121 2.70 -10.15 22.88
CA THR A 121 1.83 -10.18 21.71
C THR A 121 0.55 -9.40 21.95
N LEU A 122 -0.06 -9.47 23.14
CA LEU A 122 -1.22 -8.63 23.48
C LEU A 122 -0.89 -7.15 23.46
N VAL A 123 0.29 -6.74 23.94
CA VAL A 123 0.75 -5.36 23.85
C VAL A 123 0.87 -4.90 22.39
N VAL A 124 1.42 -5.75 21.50
CA VAL A 124 1.53 -5.44 20.07
C VAL A 124 0.16 -5.33 19.43
N LEU A 125 -0.75 -6.26 19.70
CA LEU A 125 -2.11 -6.22 19.17
C LEU A 125 -2.87 -4.97 19.64
N PHE A 126 -2.73 -4.58 20.91
CA PHE A 126 -3.28 -3.33 21.42
C PHE A 126 -2.72 -2.11 20.68
N GLY A 127 -1.40 -2.08 20.46
CA GLY A 127 -0.75 -1.01 19.70
C GLY A 127 -1.25 -0.93 18.26
N VAL A 128 -1.43 -2.06 17.60
CA VAL A 128 -1.98 -2.10 16.23
C VAL A 128 -3.42 -1.60 16.19
N VAL A 129 -4.27 -2.00 17.13
CA VAL A 129 -5.65 -1.48 17.22
C VAL A 129 -5.63 0.04 17.39
N LEU A 130 -4.76 0.55 18.28
CA LEU A 130 -4.58 2.00 18.47
C LEU A 130 -4.14 2.69 17.18
N MET A 131 -3.19 2.12 16.45
CA MET A 131 -2.75 2.64 15.14
C MET A 131 -3.90 2.70 14.14
N ILE A 132 -4.71 1.64 14.03
CA ILE A 132 -5.87 1.60 13.14
C ILE A 132 -6.89 2.69 13.51
N LEU A 133 -7.18 2.87 14.79
CA LEU A 133 -8.12 3.89 15.27
C LEU A 133 -7.62 5.32 14.96
N VAL A 134 -6.34 5.58 15.19
CA VAL A 134 -5.70 6.87 14.87
C VAL A 134 -5.73 7.13 13.37
N THR A 135 -5.35 6.13 12.57
CA THR A 135 -5.36 6.22 11.10
C THR A 135 -6.78 6.50 10.57
N LYS A 136 -7.79 5.80 11.11
CA LYS A 136 -9.18 6.00 10.72
C LYS A 136 -9.69 7.40 11.07
N LYS A 137 -9.33 7.91 12.24
CA LYS A 137 -9.75 9.25 12.68
C LYS A 137 -9.11 10.36 11.86
N ILE A 138 -7.80 10.29 11.61
CA ILE A 138 -7.07 11.29 10.82
C ILE A 138 -7.40 11.15 9.33
N GLY A 139 -7.41 9.93 8.80
CA GLY A 139 -7.72 9.64 7.40
C GLY A 139 -9.14 10.06 7.00
N GLY A 140 -10.12 9.89 7.90
CA GLY A 140 -11.48 10.37 7.66
C GLY A 140 -11.58 11.90 7.52
N GLY A 141 -10.77 12.65 8.29
CA GLY A 141 -10.62 14.10 8.12
C GLY A 141 -9.99 14.48 6.78
N SER A 142 -8.92 13.78 6.40
CA SER A 142 -8.22 13.98 5.13
C SER A 142 -9.12 13.75 3.92
N ALA A 143 -9.92 12.68 3.91
CA ALA A 143 -10.81 12.33 2.80
C ALA A 143 -11.77 13.46 2.42
N LYS A 144 -12.31 14.18 3.41
CA LYS A 144 -13.21 15.32 3.17
C LYS A 144 -12.51 16.45 2.38
N TYR A 145 -11.27 16.74 2.71
CA TYR A 145 -10.51 17.78 2.01
C TYR A 145 -10.06 17.32 0.63
N PHE A 146 -9.72 16.04 0.45
CA PHE A 146 -9.41 15.50 -0.88
C PHE A 146 -10.60 15.56 -1.83
N ILE A 147 -11.83 15.30 -1.35
CA ILE A 147 -13.04 15.46 -2.18
C ILE A 147 -13.24 16.91 -2.61
N ARG A 148 -12.99 17.87 -1.71
CA ARG A 148 -13.06 19.32 -2.06
C ARG A 148 -11.99 19.70 -3.06
N GLN A 149 -10.74 19.27 -2.83
CA GLN A 149 -9.64 19.47 -3.78
C GLN A 149 -9.99 18.91 -5.15
N GLN A 150 -10.51 17.70 -5.25
CA GLN A 150 -10.89 17.11 -6.53
C GLN A 150 -11.98 17.91 -7.25
N ALA A 151 -12.96 18.42 -6.50
CA ALA A 151 -14.00 19.29 -7.06
C ALA A 151 -13.43 20.63 -7.53
N ALA A 152 -12.44 21.20 -6.80
CA ALA A 152 -11.77 22.42 -7.21
C ALA A 152 -10.89 22.21 -8.46
N VAL A 153 -10.17 21.09 -8.55
CA VAL A 153 -9.42 20.67 -9.76
C VAL A 153 -10.36 20.61 -10.95
N ALA A 154 -11.47 19.87 -10.85
CA ALA A 154 -12.42 19.72 -11.94
C ALA A 154 -13.00 21.09 -12.43
N LYS A 155 -13.27 22.03 -11.50
CA LYS A 155 -13.71 23.38 -11.87
C LYS A 155 -12.63 24.16 -12.61
N THR A 156 -11.39 24.09 -12.14
CA THR A 156 -10.25 24.78 -12.76
C THR A 156 -9.95 24.21 -14.15
N GLU A 157 -9.95 22.89 -14.29
CA GLU A 157 -9.77 22.20 -15.57
C GLU A 157 -10.89 22.55 -16.55
N GLY A 158 -12.15 22.53 -16.10
CA GLY A 158 -13.31 22.91 -16.91
C GLY A 158 -13.21 24.34 -17.41
N PHE A 159 -12.80 25.28 -16.53
CA PHE A 159 -12.58 26.68 -16.93
C PHE A 159 -11.44 26.82 -17.95
N VAL A 160 -10.31 26.14 -17.74
CA VAL A 160 -9.20 26.14 -18.71
C VAL A 160 -9.66 25.61 -20.07
N GLN A 161 -10.40 24.50 -20.09
CA GLN A 161 -10.94 23.93 -21.33
C GLN A 161 -11.91 24.88 -22.03
N GLU A 162 -12.78 25.56 -21.29
CA GLU A 162 -13.69 26.57 -21.84
C GLU A 162 -12.93 27.75 -22.45
N MET A 163 -11.94 28.25 -21.73
CA MET A 163 -11.10 29.39 -22.24
C MET A 163 -10.28 28.99 -23.46
N MET A 164 -9.75 27.73 -23.50
CA MET A 164 -9.04 27.24 -24.68
C MET A 164 -9.96 27.15 -25.92
N ASN A 165 -11.15 26.61 -25.74
CA ASN A 165 -12.14 26.50 -26.82
C ASN A 165 -12.66 27.89 -27.27
N GLY A 166 -12.86 28.79 -26.31
CA GLY A 166 -13.34 30.17 -26.53
C GLY A 166 -12.26 31.21 -26.80
N GLN A 167 -10.97 30.82 -26.94
CA GLN A 167 -9.84 31.72 -27.00
C GLN A 167 -9.99 32.84 -28.10
N LYS A 168 -10.58 32.49 -29.25
CA LYS A 168 -10.86 33.46 -30.33
C LYS A 168 -11.83 34.55 -29.85
N VAL A 169 -12.86 34.17 -29.10
CA VAL A 169 -13.87 35.08 -28.56
C VAL A 169 -13.23 36.00 -27.51
N VAL A 170 -12.47 35.41 -26.57
CA VAL A 170 -11.75 36.18 -25.54
C VAL A 170 -10.86 37.25 -26.17
N LYS A 171 -10.13 36.89 -27.23
CA LYS A 171 -9.25 37.82 -27.96
C LYS A 171 -10.00 38.93 -28.71
N VAL A 172 -11.09 38.57 -29.42
CA VAL A 172 -11.89 39.56 -30.19
C VAL A 172 -12.53 40.59 -29.27
N PHE A 173 -12.98 40.18 -28.07
CA PHE A 173 -13.62 41.08 -27.11
C PHE A 173 -12.64 41.70 -26.10
N CYS A 174 -11.33 41.45 -26.21
CA CYS A 174 -10.29 41.93 -25.30
C CYS A 174 -10.57 41.60 -23.81
N HIS A 175 -11.10 40.40 -23.55
CA HIS A 175 -11.51 39.96 -22.22
C HIS A 175 -10.42 39.17 -21.45
N GLU A 176 -9.13 39.23 -21.89
CA GLU A 176 -8.02 38.49 -21.28
C GLU A 176 -7.83 38.81 -19.81
N LYS A 177 -7.92 40.10 -19.43
CA LYS A 177 -7.77 40.49 -18.01
C LYS A 177 -8.87 39.92 -17.12
N LYS A 178 -10.10 39.87 -17.63
CA LYS A 178 -11.23 39.30 -16.91
C LYS A 178 -11.07 37.78 -16.75
N ALA A 179 -10.69 37.08 -17.83
CA ALA A 179 -10.41 35.66 -17.81
C ALA A 179 -9.28 35.32 -16.82
N GLN A 180 -8.22 36.13 -16.74
CA GLN A 180 -7.16 36.00 -15.74
C GLN A 180 -7.70 36.14 -14.31
N GLN A 181 -8.49 37.17 -14.03
CA GLN A 181 -9.07 37.36 -12.68
C GLN A 181 -9.96 36.21 -12.26
N ASP A 182 -10.77 35.68 -13.18
CA ASP A 182 -11.65 34.54 -12.92
C ASP A 182 -10.84 33.25 -12.69
N PHE A 183 -9.75 33.05 -13.46
CA PHE A 183 -8.80 31.96 -13.22
C PHE A 183 -8.11 32.07 -11.87
N ASP A 184 -7.62 33.26 -11.50
CA ASP A 184 -6.92 33.50 -10.24
C ASP A 184 -7.82 33.17 -9.05
N ALA A 185 -9.10 33.52 -9.09
CA ALA A 185 -10.06 33.17 -8.04
C ALA A 185 -10.28 31.67 -7.91
N LEU A 186 -10.37 30.95 -9.04
CA LEU A 186 -10.50 29.48 -9.05
C LEU A 186 -9.22 28.80 -8.53
N ASN A 187 -8.06 29.31 -8.96
CA ASN A 187 -6.75 28.79 -8.59
C ASN A 187 -6.46 29.03 -7.09
N GLU A 188 -6.86 30.16 -6.54
CA GLU A 188 -6.74 30.44 -5.10
C GLU A 188 -7.60 29.48 -4.27
N SER A 189 -8.84 29.20 -4.70
CA SER A 189 -9.70 28.20 -4.07
C SER A 189 -9.08 26.81 -4.13
N LEU A 190 -8.51 26.42 -5.28
CA LEU A 190 -7.80 25.17 -5.45
C LEU A 190 -6.55 25.10 -4.55
N CYS A 191 -5.76 26.16 -4.47
CA CYS A 191 -4.59 26.25 -3.62
C CYS A 191 -4.96 26.06 -2.14
N HIS A 192 -6.01 26.74 -1.66
CA HIS A 192 -6.51 26.60 -0.31
C HIS A 192 -6.93 25.17 0.01
N ASP A 193 -7.77 24.55 -0.81
CA ASP A 193 -8.27 23.19 -0.58
C ASP A 193 -7.15 22.14 -0.71
N SER A 194 -6.22 22.32 -1.66
CA SER A 194 -5.05 21.44 -1.84
C SER A 194 -4.11 21.53 -0.65
N THR A 195 -3.86 22.73 -0.12
CA THR A 195 -2.98 22.92 1.05
C THR A 195 -3.55 22.20 2.25
N HIS A 196 -4.85 22.31 2.52
CA HIS A 196 -5.48 21.59 3.62
C HIS A 196 -5.48 20.07 3.41
N ALA A 197 -5.81 19.58 2.21
CA ALA A 197 -5.78 18.17 1.89
C ALA A 197 -4.40 17.54 2.12
N HIS A 198 -3.36 18.18 1.58
CA HIS A 198 -1.98 17.71 1.72
C HIS A 198 -1.42 17.87 3.12
N ALA A 199 -1.78 18.92 3.86
CA ALA A 199 -1.37 19.09 5.26
C ALA A 199 -1.87 17.92 6.12
N TYR A 200 -3.15 17.54 6.00
CA TYR A 200 -3.70 16.38 6.71
C TYR A 200 -3.06 15.05 6.29
N ALA A 201 -2.82 14.87 4.99
CA ALA A 201 -2.20 13.65 4.47
C ALA A 201 -0.74 13.52 4.95
N SER A 202 0.02 14.62 4.93
CA SER A 202 1.45 14.62 5.29
C SER A 202 1.70 14.36 6.77
N ILE A 203 0.75 14.68 7.65
CA ILE A 203 0.85 14.41 9.10
C ILE A 203 0.69 12.91 9.40
N LEU A 204 -0.02 12.17 8.56
CA LEU A 204 -0.35 10.76 8.82
C LEU A 204 0.89 9.88 8.91
N GLY A 205 1.84 10.04 7.98
CA GLY A 205 3.08 9.27 7.95
C GLY A 205 3.92 9.38 9.22
N PRO A 206 4.31 10.60 9.63
CA PRO A 206 5.03 10.83 10.89
C PRO A 206 4.31 10.32 12.13
N ILE A 207 2.98 10.48 12.21
CA ILE A 207 2.21 9.98 13.36
C ILE A 207 2.27 8.46 13.44
N ILE A 208 2.03 7.75 12.34
CA ILE A 208 2.09 6.28 12.33
C ILE A 208 3.52 5.80 12.63
N GLY A 209 4.54 6.43 12.06
CA GLY A 209 5.93 6.10 12.32
C GLY A 209 6.32 6.27 13.79
N ASN A 210 5.92 7.39 14.41
CA ASN A 210 6.19 7.63 15.84
C ASN A 210 5.35 6.73 16.75
N LEU A 211 4.12 6.41 16.39
CA LEU A 211 3.32 5.42 17.13
C LEU A 211 4.00 4.05 17.14
N GLY A 212 4.61 3.65 16.03
CA GLY A 212 5.44 2.43 15.94
C GLY A 212 6.65 2.47 16.88
N ASN A 213 7.31 3.63 16.98
CA ASN A 213 8.43 3.81 17.90
C ASN A 213 7.96 3.79 19.38
N VAL A 214 6.84 4.43 19.70
CA VAL A 214 6.24 4.37 21.05
C VAL A 214 5.88 2.92 21.42
N LEU A 215 5.28 2.17 20.49
CA LEU A 215 4.98 0.76 20.69
C LEU A 215 6.25 -0.06 20.93
N TYR A 216 7.32 0.20 20.20
CA TYR A 216 8.63 -0.42 20.42
C TYR A 216 9.13 -0.20 21.85
N VAL A 217 9.08 1.04 22.35
CA VAL A 217 9.47 1.41 23.72
C VAL A 217 8.57 0.71 24.75
N LEU A 218 7.26 0.67 24.53
CA LEU A 218 6.32 -0.02 25.41
C LEU A 218 6.62 -1.53 25.51
N ILE A 219 6.91 -2.18 24.38
CA ILE A 219 7.29 -3.60 24.36
C ILE A 219 8.61 -3.80 25.12
N ALA A 220 9.59 -2.90 24.95
CA ALA A 220 10.86 -2.96 25.67
C ALA A 220 10.68 -2.80 27.18
N LEU A 221 9.82 -1.86 27.61
CA LEU A 221 9.49 -1.65 29.04
C LEU A 221 8.77 -2.84 29.63
N VAL A 222 7.70 -3.33 29.00
CA VAL A 222 6.93 -4.49 29.47
C VAL A 222 7.83 -5.73 29.48
N GLY A 223 8.64 -5.94 28.44
CA GLY A 223 9.61 -7.05 28.39
C GLY A 223 10.65 -6.95 29.49
N GLY A 224 11.17 -5.75 29.78
CA GLY A 224 12.08 -5.49 30.90
C GLY A 224 11.44 -5.81 32.27
N VAL A 225 10.21 -5.38 32.50
CA VAL A 225 9.45 -5.71 33.72
C VAL A 225 9.24 -7.22 33.86
N LEU A 226 8.87 -7.92 32.77
CA LEU A 226 8.72 -9.37 32.75
C LEU A 226 10.03 -10.10 33.07
N LEU A 227 11.17 -9.56 32.62
CA LEU A 227 12.51 -10.10 32.94
C LEU A 227 12.87 -9.94 34.43
N LEU A 228 12.50 -8.83 35.03
CA LEU A 228 12.85 -8.49 36.43
C LEU A 228 11.90 -9.14 37.44
N SER A 229 10.63 -9.28 37.09
CA SER A 229 9.57 -9.74 38.04
C SER A 229 9.40 -11.23 38.11
N SER A 230 10.23 -12.03 37.40
CA SER A 230 10.15 -13.51 37.39
C SER A 230 8.73 -14.07 37.15
N VAL A 231 7.83 -13.24 36.58
CA VAL A 231 6.48 -13.66 36.23
C VAL A 231 6.60 -14.74 35.15
N PRO A 232 5.95 -15.91 35.34
CA PRO A 232 5.99 -16.97 34.33
C PRO A 232 5.44 -16.34 33.02
N SER A 233 6.32 -16.24 32.01
CA SER A 233 5.86 -15.91 30.68
C SER A 233 4.90 -17.01 30.26
N LEU A 234 3.62 -16.69 30.07
CA LEU A 234 2.68 -17.58 29.38
C LEU A 234 3.18 -17.70 27.94
N SER A 235 4.16 -18.58 27.74
CA SER A 235 4.69 -18.92 26.43
C SER A 235 4.33 -20.37 26.12
N LEU A 236 3.83 -20.59 24.93
CA LEU A 236 3.64 -21.96 24.42
C LEU A 236 4.96 -22.74 24.31
N SER A 237 6.09 -22.04 24.32
CA SER A 237 7.43 -22.64 24.25
C SER A 237 7.92 -23.25 25.58
N GLY A 238 7.26 -22.94 26.70
CA GLY A 238 7.71 -23.39 28.05
C GLY A 238 9.08 -22.87 28.48
N LYS A 239 9.73 -22.00 27.68
CA LYS A 239 11.04 -21.41 27.97
C LYS A 239 10.87 -20.14 28.79
N ALA A 240 11.76 -19.94 29.77
CA ALA A 240 11.83 -18.70 30.51
C ALA A 240 12.13 -17.53 29.55
N PHE A 241 11.44 -16.40 29.76
CA PHE A 241 11.68 -15.20 28.98
C PHE A 241 13.08 -14.66 29.22
N SER A 242 13.85 -14.40 28.18
CA SER A 242 15.23 -13.95 28.23
C SER A 242 15.50 -12.80 27.28
N ILE A 243 16.60 -12.07 27.49
CA ILE A 243 17.05 -11.01 26.58
C ILE A 243 17.23 -11.52 25.14
N ALA A 244 17.66 -12.80 25.00
CA ALA A 244 17.81 -13.43 23.69
C ALA A 244 16.49 -13.58 22.92
N ILE A 245 15.35 -13.64 23.61
CA ILE A 245 14.00 -13.66 23.01
C ILE A 245 13.50 -12.22 22.78
N MET A 246 13.81 -11.29 23.67
CA MET A 246 13.30 -9.93 23.65
C MET A 246 13.74 -9.16 22.39
N VAL A 247 15.02 -9.24 22.01
CA VAL A 247 15.55 -8.49 20.87
C VAL A 247 14.92 -8.94 19.53
N PRO A 248 14.86 -10.24 19.20
CA PRO A 248 14.11 -10.71 18.04
C PRO A 248 12.64 -10.33 18.09
N PHE A 249 11.99 -10.40 19.28
CA PHE A 249 10.58 -10.02 19.44
C PHE A 249 10.30 -8.58 19.08
N LEU A 250 11.17 -7.63 19.47
CA LEU A 250 11.07 -6.22 19.10
C LEU A 250 11.12 -6.03 17.57
N ASN A 251 12.03 -6.75 16.89
CA ASN A 251 12.10 -6.72 15.44
C ASN A 251 10.85 -7.33 14.77
N MET A 252 10.34 -8.44 15.31
CA MET A 252 9.10 -9.06 14.85
C MET A 252 7.89 -8.12 15.02
N ALA A 253 7.81 -7.40 16.14
CA ALA A 253 6.75 -6.42 16.39
C ALA A 253 6.78 -5.28 15.36
N LYS A 254 7.98 -4.77 15.03
CA LYS A 254 8.16 -3.74 13.99
C LYS A 254 7.77 -4.27 12.60
N GLN A 255 8.17 -5.49 12.28
CA GLN A 255 7.82 -6.14 11.02
C GLN A 255 6.31 -6.39 10.93
N PHE A 256 5.68 -6.85 12.01
CA PHE A 256 4.24 -7.07 12.09
C PHE A 256 3.45 -5.79 11.81
N THR A 257 3.76 -4.70 12.53
CA THR A 257 3.10 -3.40 12.32
C THR A 257 3.30 -2.85 10.91
N GLY A 258 4.50 -3.00 10.35
CA GLY A 258 4.81 -2.59 8.98
C GLY A 258 3.97 -3.36 7.95
N ASN A 259 3.87 -4.68 8.08
CA ASN A 259 3.08 -5.51 7.17
C ASN A 259 1.56 -5.31 7.33
N VAL A 260 1.06 -5.02 8.54
CA VAL A 260 -0.36 -4.65 8.76
C VAL A 260 -0.68 -3.35 8.02
N ASN A 261 0.19 -2.34 8.07
CA ASN A 261 0.02 -1.10 7.31
C ASN A 261 0.05 -1.34 5.80
N GLN A 262 0.99 -2.16 5.32
CA GLN A 262 1.07 -2.53 3.91
C GLN A 262 -0.19 -3.28 3.44
N LEU A 263 -0.70 -4.21 4.24
CA LEU A 263 -1.95 -4.92 3.97
C LEU A 263 -3.13 -3.96 3.82
N SER A 264 -3.23 -2.96 4.71
CA SER A 264 -4.27 -1.93 4.64
C SER A 264 -4.19 -1.09 3.36
N GLN A 265 -2.98 -0.75 2.89
CA GLN A 265 -2.78 -0.04 1.62
C GLN A 265 -3.19 -0.90 0.42
N GLN A 266 -2.88 -2.19 0.44
CA GLN A 266 -3.27 -3.10 -0.64
C GLN A 266 -4.79 -3.28 -0.74
N ILE A 267 -5.52 -3.29 0.38
CA ILE A 267 -6.99 -3.32 0.37
C ILE A 267 -7.55 -2.12 -0.42
N ASN A 268 -7.04 -0.90 -0.16
CA ASN A 268 -7.47 0.29 -0.88
C ASN A 268 -7.17 0.19 -2.39
N SER A 269 -5.98 -0.29 -2.75
CA SER A 269 -5.60 -0.50 -4.15
C SER A 269 -6.51 -1.53 -4.84
N ILE A 270 -6.87 -2.61 -4.17
CA ILE A 270 -7.79 -3.64 -4.68
C ILE A 270 -9.18 -3.05 -4.89
N VAL A 271 -9.69 -2.25 -3.95
CA VAL A 271 -11.01 -1.59 -4.07
C VAL A 271 -11.05 -0.64 -5.28
N MET A 272 -10.01 0.18 -5.46
CA MET A 272 -9.90 1.07 -6.62
C MET A 272 -9.82 0.29 -7.94
N ALA A 273 -9.01 -0.77 -7.97
CA ALA A 273 -8.86 -1.59 -9.16
C ALA A 273 -10.13 -2.39 -9.50
N SER A 274 -10.92 -2.77 -8.49
CA SER A 274 -12.23 -3.41 -8.69
C SER A 274 -13.21 -2.49 -9.42
N ALA A 275 -13.17 -1.19 -9.16
CA ALA A 275 -13.99 -0.22 -9.88
C ALA A 275 -13.59 -0.12 -11.36
N GLY A 276 -12.28 -0.08 -11.67
CA GLY A 276 -11.76 -0.10 -13.05
C GLY A 276 -12.09 -1.41 -13.77
N ALA A 277 -11.95 -2.54 -13.07
CA ALA A 277 -12.33 -3.85 -13.60
C ALA A 277 -13.82 -3.93 -13.97
N SER A 278 -14.70 -3.43 -13.09
CA SER A 278 -16.15 -3.39 -13.36
C SER A 278 -16.50 -2.60 -14.62
N ARG A 279 -15.79 -1.50 -14.89
CA ARG A 279 -15.97 -0.71 -16.12
C ARG A 279 -15.52 -1.48 -17.37
N ILE A 280 -14.38 -2.17 -17.30
CA ILE A 280 -13.90 -2.99 -18.42
C ILE A 280 -14.88 -4.12 -18.70
N PHE A 281 -15.33 -4.84 -17.67
CA PHE A 281 -16.31 -5.92 -17.85
C PHE A 281 -17.64 -5.41 -18.38
N SER A 282 -18.09 -4.21 -17.98
CA SER A 282 -19.31 -3.62 -18.55
C SER A 282 -19.18 -3.33 -20.04
N LEU A 283 -17.98 -3.01 -20.55
CA LEU A 283 -17.75 -2.85 -21.99
C LEU A 283 -17.73 -4.19 -22.72
N VAL A 284 -17.12 -5.23 -22.13
CA VAL A 284 -17.02 -6.58 -22.73
C VAL A 284 -18.40 -7.27 -22.76
N ASP A 285 -19.20 -7.07 -21.71
CA ASP A 285 -20.53 -7.69 -21.55
C ASP A 285 -21.65 -6.87 -22.24
N GLU A 286 -21.34 -5.75 -22.90
CA GLU A 286 -22.32 -4.93 -23.63
C GLU A 286 -22.89 -5.74 -24.80
N LYS A 287 -24.21 -5.55 -25.03
CA LYS A 287 -24.92 -6.32 -26.05
C LYS A 287 -24.41 -6.02 -27.45
N PRO A 288 -23.98 -7.04 -28.20
CA PRO A 288 -23.55 -6.85 -29.59
C PRO A 288 -24.72 -6.43 -30.49
N GLU A 289 -24.39 -5.82 -31.63
CA GLU A 289 -25.34 -5.54 -32.68
C GLU A 289 -25.80 -6.89 -33.27
N THR A 290 -27.14 -7.17 -33.23
CA THR A 290 -27.72 -8.39 -33.78
C THR A 290 -28.07 -8.22 -35.25
#